data_9fffef57ec08c8067c055c2964f4b082
#
_entry.id   9fffef57ec08c8067c055c2964f4b082
#
_cell.length_a   1.000
_cell.length_b   1.000
_cell.length_c   1.000
_cell.angle_alpha   90.00
_cell.angle_beta   90.00
_cell.angle_gamma   90.00
#
_symmetry.space_group_name_H-M   'P 1'
#
loop_
_entity.id
_entity.type
_entity.pdbx_description
1 polymer ?
#
loop_
_entity_poly.entity_id
_entity_poly.type
_entity_poly.pdbx_seq_one_letter_code
_entity_poly.pdbx_strand_id
1 'polypeptide(L)'
;MNIFDFYADPSKQDELSSLLTLGAQHHPASLADHFLEKDIWVTEILRLLYDENLVGQHNVAFKGGTALSKCWQAIERFSEDIDLSIHWADLAEEDDEQTAWEKSIQSRSQRDKFRKRQTERLKTWSADLVARLNTRFSSYNIEGLRAELELDSKGEKIDIHFPRITTSDNRYQLDHVLLEFGGRNRGRPTTTHAIDCYLSNVNELSPIDFPVAKVQALDSAYILWEKLTALHQFSTQEKEPNPQRLSRHWYDVDCLLRNGIADPLSTDQAKKDVVEMKKQRWAEKGVNYEDALNGKLQLIPEKQRLNAISIDHQTAIDGGMFFNEPADFDSIISRIQAAQEQINTTR
;
A
#
# COMPACT_ATOMS: atom_id res chain seq x y z
N MET A 1 8.41 14.32 25.23
CA MET A 1 9.72 14.25 24.52
C MET A 1 9.45 13.65 23.17
N ASN A 2 9.95 14.25 22.07
CA ASN A 2 9.72 13.74 20.73
C ASN A 2 10.55 12.47 20.49
N ILE A 3 9.97 11.44 19.85
CA ILE A 3 10.67 10.17 19.58
C ILE A 3 11.92 10.37 18.72
N PHE A 4 11.93 11.35 17.81
CA PHE A 4 13.07 11.62 16.94
C PHE A 4 14.26 12.26 17.67
N ASP A 5 14.08 12.84 18.89
CA ASP A 5 15.17 13.31 19.73
C ASP A 5 16.07 12.14 20.20
N PHE A 6 15.50 10.93 20.28
CA PHE A 6 16.28 9.72 20.63
C PHE A 6 17.10 9.22 19.44
N TYR A 7 16.57 9.31 18.22
CA TYR A 7 17.33 8.96 17.01
C TYR A 7 18.44 9.96 16.70
N ALA A 8 18.26 11.23 17.03
CA ALA A 8 19.23 12.28 16.78
C ALA A 8 20.42 12.28 17.77
N ASP A 9 20.26 11.66 18.92
CA ASP A 9 21.29 11.62 19.97
C ASP A 9 21.85 10.20 20.15
N PRO A 10 23.09 9.93 19.66
CA PRO A 10 23.72 8.62 19.81
C PRO A 10 23.81 8.12 21.26
N SER A 11 23.83 9.02 22.26
CA SER A 11 23.89 8.62 23.67
C SER A 11 22.57 8.04 24.19
N LYS A 12 21.46 8.19 23.44
CA LYS A 12 20.12 7.71 23.80
C LYS A 12 19.70 6.42 23.10
N GLN A 13 20.59 5.80 22.34
CA GLN A 13 20.25 4.58 21.60
C GLN A 13 19.80 3.42 22.49
N ASP A 14 20.43 3.24 23.65
CA ASP A 14 20.05 2.20 24.62
C ASP A 14 18.67 2.50 25.23
N GLU A 15 18.38 3.77 25.47
CA GLU A 15 17.06 4.21 25.96
C GLU A 15 15.98 3.97 24.89
N LEU A 16 16.26 4.30 23.63
CA LEU A 16 15.36 4.04 22.50
C LEU A 16 15.09 2.54 22.32
N SER A 17 16.13 1.70 22.38
CA SER A 17 16.01 0.25 22.34
C SER A 17 15.11 -0.29 23.46
N SER A 18 15.30 0.24 24.69
CA SER A 18 14.48 -0.11 25.86
C SER A 18 13.01 0.31 25.66
N LEU A 19 12.78 1.49 25.09
CA LEU A 19 11.46 2.03 24.74
C LEU A 19 10.72 1.12 23.73
N LEU A 20 11.41 0.71 22.67
CA LEU A 20 10.84 -0.18 21.66
C LEU A 20 10.52 -1.57 22.23
N THR A 21 11.40 -2.10 23.07
CA THR A 21 11.19 -3.37 23.79
C THR A 21 9.99 -3.29 24.73
N LEU A 22 9.88 -2.20 25.51
CA LEU A 22 8.73 -1.96 26.39
C LEU A 22 7.44 -1.83 25.57
N GLY A 23 7.49 -1.12 24.45
CA GLY A 23 6.38 -1.01 23.51
C GLY A 23 5.90 -2.37 23.00
N ALA A 24 6.83 -3.23 22.59
CA ALA A 24 6.51 -4.58 22.11
C ALA A 24 5.86 -5.46 23.20
N GLN A 25 6.32 -5.32 24.46
CA GLN A 25 5.75 -6.07 25.59
C GLN A 25 4.33 -5.66 25.94
N HIS A 26 3.98 -4.40 25.75
CA HIS A 26 2.69 -3.83 26.16
C HIS A 26 1.73 -3.54 24.98
N HIS A 27 2.19 -3.72 23.73
CA HIS A 27 1.32 -3.51 22.57
C HIS A 27 0.21 -4.55 22.49
N PRO A 28 -1.08 -4.15 22.37
CA PRO A 28 -2.21 -5.08 22.41
C PRO A 28 -2.16 -6.23 21.40
N ALA A 29 -1.56 -5.97 20.22
CA ALA A 29 -1.39 -6.97 19.16
C ALA A 29 -0.06 -7.74 19.24
N SER A 30 0.70 -7.62 20.34
CA SER A 30 1.97 -8.32 20.56
C SER A 30 2.96 -8.19 19.37
N LEU A 31 2.97 -7.03 18.71
CA LEU A 31 3.88 -6.75 17.61
C LEU A 31 5.33 -6.70 18.10
N ALA A 32 6.23 -7.31 17.35
CA ALA A 32 7.66 -7.24 17.64
C ALA A 32 8.19 -5.80 17.49
N ASP A 33 9.25 -5.49 18.22
CA ASP A 33 9.87 -4.17 18.31
C ASP A 33 10.27 -3.60 16.93
N HIS A 34 10.78 -4.43 16.04
CA HIS A 34 11.18 -4.01 14.68
C HIS A 34 9.99 -3.58 13.81
N PHE A 35 8.78 -4.13 14.02
CA PHE A 35 7.57 -3.66 13.37
C PHE A 35 7.14 -2.30 13.92
N LEU A 36 7.22 -2.14 15.23
CA LEU A 36 6.87 -0.90 15.91
C LEU A 36 7.83 0.23 15.56
N GLU A 37 9.14 -0.06 15.49
CA GLU A 37 10.16 0.88 15.02
C GLU A 37 9.84 1.36 13.59
N LYS A 38 9.56 0.43 12.69
CA LYS A 38 9.23 0.79 11.31
C LYS A 38 7.95 1.59 11.19
N ASP A 39 6.96 1.32 12.02
CA ASP A 39 5.69 2.06 12.04
C ASP A 39 5.86 3.52 12.46
N ILE A 40 6.82 3.85 13.32
CA ILE A 40 7.19 5.24 13.63
C ILE A 40 7.53 5.99 12.34
N TRP A 41 8.40 5.40 11.52
CA TRP A 41 8.86 6.01 10.27
C TRP A 41 7.77 6.04 9.20
N VAL A 42 6.96 4.98 9.06
CA VAL A 42 5.79 4.96 8.17
C VAL A 42 4.85 6.12 8.50
N THR A 43 4.53 6.32 9.78
CA THR A 43 3.62 7.38 10.20
C THR A 43 4.25 8.76 10.01
N GLU A 44 5.54 8.93 10.31
CA GLU A 44 6.24 10.21 10.09
C GLU A 44 6.32 10.58 8.61
N ILE A 45 6.63 9.63 7.74
CA ILE A 45 6.68 9.88 6.30
C ILE A 45 5.30 10.31 5.80
N LEU A 46 4.23 9.65 6.23
CA LEU A 46 2.85 10.04 5.89
C LEU A 46 2.53 11.45 6.40
N ARG A 47 2.97 11.81 7.60
CA ARG A 47 2.83 13.17 8.14
C ARG A 47 3.56 14.21 7.28
N LEU A 48 4.79 13.92 6.86
CA LEU A 48 5.55 14.81 5.98
C LEU A 48 4.89 14.98 4.61
N LEU A 49 4.40 13.89 4.04
CA LEU A 49 3.75 13.92 2.73
C LEU A 49 2.46 14.74 2.73
N TYR A 50 1.62 14.57 3.77
CA TYR A 50 0.28 15.16 3.80
C TYR A 50 0.17 16.42 4.67
N ASP A 51 0.63 16.40 5.92
CA ASP A 51 0.47 17.55 6.83
C ASP A 51 1.47 18.66 6.51
N GLU A 52 2.72 18.33 6.13
CA GLU A 52 3.69 19.30 5.62
C GLU A 52 3.58 19.51 4.08
N ASN A 53 2.65 18.82 3.43
CA ASN A 53 2.35 18.96 2.01
C ASN A 53 3.57 18.75 1.08
N LEU A 54 4.44 17.79 1.38
CA LEU A 54 5.58 17.50 0.51
C LEU A 54 5.17 16.91 -0.85
N VAL A 55 3.94 16.40 -0.99
CA VAL A 55 3.37 15.97 -2.29
C VAL A 55 3.02 17.15 -3.20
N GLY A 56 2.95 18.37 -2.65
CA GLY A 56 2.61 19.59 -3.41
C GLY A 56 1.12 19.67 -3.73
N GLN A 57 0.79 20.20 -4.91
CA GLN A 57 -0.60 20.42 -5.35
C GLN A 57 -1.22 19.19 -6.03
N HIS A 58 -0.54 18.05 -6.05
CA HIS A 58 -1.03 16.84 -6.67
C HIS A 58 -2.03 16.12 -5.77
N ASN A 59 -3.09 15.58 -6.37
CA ASN A 59 -4.01 14.68 -5.66
C ASN A 59 -3.34 13.31 -5.51
N VAL A 60 -2.81 13.07 -4.34
CA VAL A 60 -2.16 11.81 -3.99
C VAL A 60 -3.02 11.07 -2.98
N ALA A 61 -3.45 9.88 -3.33
CA ALA A 61 -4.26 9.03 -2.46
C ALA A 61 -3.38 7.95 -1.81
N PHE A 62 -3.45 7.84 -0.50
CA PHE A 62 -2.88 6.74 0.27
C PHE A 62 -3.77 5.51 0.13
N LYS A 63 -3.19 4.36 -0.19
CA LYS A 63 -3.93 3.14 -0.46
C LYS A 63 -3.17 1.89 0.01
N GLY A 64 -3.55 0.72 -0.50
CA GLY A 64 -2.85 -0.54 -0.23
C GLY A 64 -3.11 -1.11 1.14
N GLY A 65 -2.26 -2.04 1.57
CA GLY A 65 -2.39 -2.74 2.85
C GLY A 65 -2.25 -1.81 4.04
N THR A 66 -1.30 -0.88 4.01
CA THR A 66 -1.04 0.05 5.11
C THR A 66 -2.20 1.01 5.33
N ALA A 67 -2.85 1.49 4.24
CA ALA A 67 -4.07 2.26 4.35
C ALA A 67 -5.22 1.42 4.96
N LEU A 68 -5.40 0.17 4.53
CA LEU A 68 -6.42 -0.72 5.10
C LEU A 68 -6.22 -0.97 6.59
N SER A 69 -4.96 -1.13 7.04
CA SER A 69 -4.65 -1.31 8.46
C SER A 69 -4.87 -0.04 9.27
N LYS A 70 -4.31 1.10 8.83
CA LYS A 70 -4.28 2.34 9.62
C LYS A 70 -5.55 3.19 9.51
N CYS A 71 -6.18 3.26 8.33
CA CYS A 71 -7.33 4.13 8.11
C CYS A 71 -8.66 3.44 8.42
N TRP A 72 -8.78 2.16 8.11
CA TRP A 72 -10.04 1.41 8.27
C TRP A 72 -9.97 0.32 9.32
N GLN A 73 -8.78 -0.02 9.84
CA GLN A 73 -8.59 -1.17 10.74
C GLN A 73 -9.20 -2.45 10.15
N ALA A 74 -9.11 -2.56 8.82
CA ALA A 74 -9.76 -3.60 8.03
C ALA A 74 -9.02 -4.91 8.02
N ILE A 75 -7.72 -4.89 8.28
CA ILE A 75 -6.83 -6.04 8.26
C ILE A 75 -6.04 -6.13 9.56
N GLU A 76 -5.84 -7.35 10.04
CA GLU A 76 -5.12 -7.64 11.29
C GLU A 76 -3.73 -8.21 10.97
N ARG A 77 -3.00 -7.52 10.08
CA ARG A 77 -1.62 -7.83 9.76
C ARG A 77 -0.78 -6.57 9.66
N PHE A 78 0.49 -6.71 9.94
CA PHE A 78 1.43 -5.63 9.70
C PHE A 78 1.55 -5.34 8.19
N SER A 79 1.60 -4.07 7.87
CA SER A 79 1.83 -3.58 6.51
C SER A 79 2.74 -2.36 6.59
N GLU A 80 3.80 -2.37 5.80
CA GLU A 80 4.94 -1.49 5.95
C GLU A 80 5.21 -0.59 4.74
N ASP A 81 4.65 -0.98 3.57
CA ASP A 81 4.81 -0.22 2.34
C ASP A 81 3.82 0.94 2.32
N ILE A 82 4.22 2.09 1.82
CA ILE A 82 3.35 3.24 1.61
C ILE A 82 2.95 3.27 0.13
N ASP A 83 1.79 2.69 -0.17
CA ASP A 83 1.23 2.72 -1.52
C ASP A 83 0.52 4.04 -1.78
N LEU A 84 0.93 4.75 -2.82
CA LEU A 84 0.40 6.05 -3.20
C LEU A 84 -0.08 6.08 -4.65
N SER A 85 -1.22 6.70 -4.88
CA SER A 85 -1.78 6.91 -6.21
C SER A 85 -1.82 8.38 -6.54
N ILE A 86 -1.02 8.82 -7.51
CA ILE A 86 -1.12 10.18 -8.04
C ILE A 86 -2.21 10.18 -9.09
N HIS A 87 -3.12 11.16 -8.99
CA HIS A 87 -4.15 11.32 -10.02
C HIS A 87 -3.48 11.58 -11.38
N TRP A 88 -3.79 10.76 -12.36
CA TRP A 88 -3.13 10.77 -13.66
C TRP A 88 -3.19 12.12 -14.36
N ALA A 89 -4.29 12.88 -14.18
CA ALA A 89 -4.46 14.20 -14.78
C ALA A 89 -3.50 15.24 -14.19
N ASP A 90 -3.10 15.11 -12.92
CA ASP A 90 -2.15 16.01 -12.29
C ASP A 90 -0.74 15.88 -12.88
N LEU A 91 -0.47 14.76 -13.54
CA LEU A 91 0.75 14.53 -14.32
C LEU A 91 0.55 14.84 -15.82
N ALA A 92 -0.65 15.21 -16.25
CA ALA A 92 -0.95 15.60 -17.62
C ALA A 92 -0.72 17.10 -17.82
N GLU A 93 -0.49 17.52 -19.07
CA GLU A 93 -0.33 18.92 -19.44
C GLU A 93 -1.61 19.54 -20.02
N GLU A 94 -2.64 18.73 -20.19
CA GLU A 94 -3.94 19.17 -20.71
C GLU A 94 -4.78 19.78 -19.58
N ASP A 95 -5.39 20.92 -19.83
CA ASP A 95 -6.27 21.60 -18.88
C ASP A 95 -7.61 20.88 -18.67
N ASP A 96 -8.03 20.06 -19.66
CA ASP A 96 -9.26 19.27 -19.64
C ASP A 96 -8.95 17.78 -19.48
N GLU A 97 -9.22 17.28 -18.29
CA GLU A 97 -9.02 15.87 -17.92
C GLU A 97 -9.76 14.90 -18.84
N GLN A 98 -11.03 15.19 -19.14
CA GLN A 98 -11.86 14.31 -19.95
C GLN A 98 -11.35 14.24 -21.40
N THR A 99 -10.98 15.37 -21.99
CA THR A 99 -10.41 15.41 -23.33
C THR A 99 -9.07 14.69 -23.41
N ALA A 100 -8.20 14.84 -22.40
CA ALA A 100 -6.93 14.12 -22.32
C ALA A 100 -7.16 12.60 -22.19
N TRP A 101 -8.14 12.19 -21.41
CA TRP A 101 -8.53 10.79 -21.27
C TRP A 101 -9.02 10.21 -22.59
N GLU A 102 -9.99 10.87 -23.24
CA GLU A 102 -10.55 10.41 -24.52
C GLU A 102 -9.49 10.31 -25.61
N LYS A 103 -8.61 11.30 -25.75
CA LYS A 103 -7.48 11.23 -26.68
C LYS A 103 -6.54 10.07 -26.36
N SER A 104 -6.32 9.74 -25.09
CA SER A 104 -5.39 8.69 -24.69
C SER A 104 -5.87 7.28 -25.00
N ILE A 105 -7.18 7.07 -25.23
CA ILE A 105 -7.78 5.75 -25.43
C ILE A 105 -8.17 5.42 -26.87
N GLN A 106 -8.03 6.35 -27.82
CA GLN A 106 -8.48 6.19 -29.21
C GLN A 106 -7.75 5.07 -29.98
N SER A 107 -6.45 4.89 -29.75
CA SER A 107 -5.67 3.85 -30.41
C SER A 107 -4.58 3.28 -29.49
N ARG A 108 -4.07 2.07 -29.83
CA ARG A 108 -2.96 1.46 -29.11
C ARG A 108 -1.73 2.37 -29.08
N SER A 109 -1.39 2.96 -30.21
CA SER A 109 -0.24 3.88 -30.31
C SER A 109 -0.39 5.12 -29.41
N GLN A 110 -1.60 5.67 -29.31
CA GLN A 110 -1.87 6.80 -28.43
C GLN A 110 -1.78 6.41 -26.96
N ARG A 111 -2.30 5.25 -26.57
CA ARG A 111 -2.14 4.70 -25.22
C ARG A 111 -0.68 4.50 -24.84
N ASP A 112 0.12 3.93 -25.74
CA ASP A 112 1.54 3.70 -25.48
C ASP A 112 2.32 5.02 -25.36
N LYS A 113 2.03 6.01 -26.21
CA LYS A 113 2.60 7.36 -26.11
C LYS A 113 2.21 8.05 -24.81
N PHE A 114 0.96 7.94 -24.40
CA PHE A 114 0.48 8.50 -23.15
C PHE A 114 1.19 7.86 -21.95
N ARG A 115 1.26 6.52 -21.89
CA ARG A 115 1.96 5.79 -20.84
C ARG A 115 3.42 6.22 -20.71
N LYS A 116 4.11 6.35 -21.85
CA LYS A 116 5.51 6.80 -21.86
C LYS A 116 5.66 8.22 -21.29
N ARG A 117 4.80 9.15 -21.71
CA ARG A 117 4.82 10.52 -21.17
C ARG A 117 4.55 10.54 -19.67
N GLN A 118 3.54 9.80 -19.20
CA GLN A 118 3.23 9.71 -17.76
C GLN A 118 4.40 9.12 -16.96
N THR A 119 5.10 8.14 -17.50
CA THR A 119 6.28 7.58 -16.84
C THR A 119 7.40 8.64 -16.71
N GLU A 120 7.67 9.40 -17.75
CA GLU A 120 8.72 10.45 -17.68
C GLU A 120 8.33 11.57 -16.69
N ARG A 121 7.07 11.97 -16.66
CA ARG A 121 6.56 12.96 -15.70
C ARG A 121 6.62 12.44 -14.26
N LEU A 122 6.27 11.19 -14.04
CA LEU A 122 6.38 10.55 -12.72
C LEU A 122 7.83 10.54 -12.25
N LYS A 123 8.81 10.22 -13.12
CA LYS A 123 10.23 10.26 -12.76
C LYS A 123 10.67 11.66 -12.31
N THR A 124 10.27 12.69 -13.03
CA THR A 124 10.59 14.08 -12.67
C THR A 124 9.98 14.42 -11.31
N TRP A 125 8.69 14.15 -11.14
CA TRP A 125 7.99 14.41 -9.89
C TRP A 125 8.60 13.66 -8.71
N SER A 126 8.94 12.37 -8.89
CA SER A 126 9.55 11.54 -7.83
C SER A 126 10.95 12.04 -7.47
N ALA A 127 11.74 12.48 -8.44
CA ALA A 127 13.06 13.08 -8.17
C ALA A 127 12.94 14.38 -7.36
N ASP A 128 11.96 15.23 -7.68
CA ASP A 128 11.66 16.44 -6.92
C ASP A 128 11.18 16.11 -5.51
N LEU A 129 10.36 15.06 -5.35
CA LEU A 129 9.92 14.60 -4.02
C LEU A 129 11.10 14.11 -3.18
N VAL A 130 12.01 13.32 -3.74
CA VAL A 130 13.24 12.88 -3.06
C VAL A 130 14.06 14.08 -2.58
N ALA A 131 14.21 15.11 -3.41
CA ALA A 131 14.92 16.33 -3.02
C ALA A 131 14.24 17.05 -1.84
N ARG A 132 12.90 17.18 -1.86
CA ARG A 132 12.13 17.78 -0.76
C ARG A 132 12.22 16.95 0.53
N LEU A 133 12.11 15.63 0.43
CA LEU A 133 12.26 14.71 1.58
C LEU A 133 13.65 14.85 2.19
N ASN A 134 14.72 14.80 1.39
CA ASN A 134 16.10 14.92 1.90
C ASN A 134 16.37 16.29 2.53
N THR A 135 15.81 17.36 1.96
CA THR A 135 15.89 18.69 2.57
C THR A 135 15.23 18.70 3.94
N ARG A 136 14.07 18.06 4.08
CA ARG A 136 13.36 17.99 5.35
C ARG A 136 14.10 17.06 6.34
N PHE A 137 14.59 15.92 5.89
CA PHE A 137 15.37 14.98 6.71
C PHE A 137 16.64 15.59 7.30
N SER A 138 17.30 16.48 6.57
CA SER A 138 18.47 17.18 7.09
C SER A 138 18.19 17.97 8.38
N SER A 139 16.95 18.41 8.60
CA SER A 139 16.57 19.15 9.81
C SER A 139 16.38 18.28 11.05
N TYR A 140 16.30 16.94 10.91
CA TYR A 140 16.23 16.02 12.04
C TYR A 140 17.60 15.79 12.70
N ASN A 141 18.70 16.07 12.00
CA ASN A 141 20.06 15.76 12.43
C ASN A 141 20.26 14.27 12.78
N ILE A 142 19.58 13.37 12.04
CA ILE A 142 19.64 11.93 12.23
C ILE A 142 20.56 11.34 11.14
N GLU A 143 21.66 10.74 11.56
CA GLU A 143 22.60 10.11 10.63
C GLU A 143 21.95 8.90 9.93
N GLY A 144 22.17 8.78 8.62
CA GLY A 144 21.62 7.67 7.82
C GLY A 144 20.18 7.86 7.34
N LEU A 145 19.45 8.90 7.83
CA LEU A 145 18.09 9.21 7.36
C LEU A 145 18.16 9.86 5.97
N ARG A 146 17.64 9.17 4.96
CA ARG A 146 17.66 9.65 3.58
C ARG A 146 16.60 8.99 2.71
N ALA A 147 16.22 9.66 1.63
CA ALA A 147 15.37 9.15 0.56
C ALA A 147 16.18 8.93 -0.72
N GLU A 148 15.95 7.82 -1.40
CA GLU A 148 16.62 7.46 -2.65
C GLU A 148 15.60 6.89 -3.64
N LEU A 149 15.76 7.20 -4.95
CA LEU A 149 14.98 6.53 -6.00
C LEU A 149 15.52 5.11 -6.21
N GLU A 150 14.65 4.10 -6.20
CA GLU A 150 15.04 2.75 -6.61
C GLU A 150 15.43 2.76 -8.10
N LEU A 151 16.61 2.24 -8.38
CA LEU A 151 17.11 2.11 -9.75
C LEU A 151 16.14 1.25 -10.58
N ASP A 152 15.91 1.66 -11.82
CA ASP A 152 15.03 0.98 -12.78
C ASP A 152 13.51 0.98 -12.43
N SER A 153 13.09 1.57 -11.30
CA SER A 153 11.68 1.68 -10.92
C SER A 153 10.85 2.62 -11.81
N LYS A 154 11.50 3.35 -12.71
CA LYS A 154 10.84 4.36 -13.56
C LYS A 154 10.17 5.48 -12.77
N GLY A 155 10.65 5.76 -11.57
CA GLY A 155 10.09 6.73 -10.64
C GLY A 155 8.89 6.20 -9.84
N GLU A 156 8.60 4.92 -9.92
CA GLU A 156 7.48 4.30 -9.19
C GLU A 156 7.84 3.95 -7.75
N LYS A 157 9.14 4.00 -7.35
CA LYS A 157 9.57 3.61 -6.01
C LYS A 157 10.65 4.55 -5.44
N ILE A 158 10.46 4.89 -4.18
CA ILE A 158 11.43 5.63 -3.37
C ILE A 158 11.69 4.83 -2.09
N ASP A 159 12.96 4.57 -1.81
CA ASP A 159 13.41 3.92 -0.57
C ASP A 159 13.74 4.98 0.46
N ILE A 160 13.14 4.87 1.65
CA ILE A 160 13.44 5.73 2.79
C ILE A 160 14.25 4.92 3.79
N HIS A 161 15.54 5.23 3.86
CA HIS A 161 16.45 4.64 4.82
C HIS A 161 16.44 5.41 6.12
N PHE A 162 16.45 4.71 7.22
CA PHE A 162 16.51 5.26 8.58
C PHE A 162 17.47 4.42 9.44
N PRO A 163 18.09 4.99 10.50
CA PRO A 163 18.94 4.24 11.40
C PRO A 163 18.09 3.26 12.22
N ARG A 164 18.31 1.97 11.98
CA ARG A 164 17.61 0.90 12.71
C ARG A 164 18.29 0.65 14.03
N ILE A 165 17.52 0.61 15.10
CA ILE A 165 17.94 0.26 16.45
C ILE A 165 17.65 -1.21 16.74
N THR A 166 16.51 -1.70 16.22
CA THR A 166 16.12 -3.10 16.35
C THR A 166 16.78 -3.97 15.29
N THR A 167 17.07 -5.21 15.64
CA THR A 167 17.56 -6.23 14.70
C THR A 167 16.46 -7.25 14.43
N SER A 168 16.31 -7.65 13.18
CA SER A 168 15.37 -8.69 12.80
C SER A 168 16.00 -9.61 11.76
N ASP A 169 15.93 -10.92 11.99
CA ASP A 169 16.26 -11.95 10.99
C ASP A 169 15.09 -12.22 10.04
N ASN A 170 13.99 -11.45 10.17
CA ASN A 170 12.80 -11.62 9.37
C ASN A 170 13.03 -11.15 7.93
N ARG A 171 13.33 -12.10 7.04
CA ARG A 171 13.53 -11.86 5.60
C ARG A 171 12.28 -11.43 4.86
N TYR A 172 11.13 -11.46 5.52
CA TYR A 172 9.85 -11.05 4.94
C TYR A 172 9.69 -9.52 4.93
N GLN A 173 10.39 -8.82 5.82
CA GLN A 173 10.35 -7.36 5.97
C GLN A 173 11.53 -6.69 5.26
N LEU A 174 11.27 -5.56 4.59
CA LEU A 174 12.33 -4.70 4.06
C LEU A 174 13.03 -3.94 5.21
N ASP A 175 14.28 -3.56 5.03
CA ASP A 175 15.08 -2.79 6.00
C ASP A 175 14.88 -1.27 5.90
N HIS A 176 14.06 -0.82 4.97
CA HIS A 176 13.69 0.57 4.70
C HIS A 176 12.17 0.71 4.56
N VAL A 177 11.64 1.91 4.59
CA VAL A 177 10.24 2.17 4.21
C VAL A 177 10.17 2.39 2.71
N LEU A 178 9.38 1.56 2.02
CA LEU A 178 9.15 1.69 0.59
C LEU A 178 7.94 2.58 0.32
N LEU A 179 8.15 3.65 -0.47
CA LEU A 179 7.04 4.39 -1.10
C LEU A 179 6.85 3.88 -2.52
N GLU A 180 5.67 3.33 -2.80
CA GLU A 180 5.29 2.91 -4.15
C GLU A 180 4.29 3.89 -4.76
N PHE A 181 4.59 4.41 -5.96
CA PHE A 181 3.75 5.38 -6.65
C PHE A 181 3.10 4.80 -7.89
N GLY A 182 1.78 4.90 -7.95
CA GLY A 182 1.02 4.62 -9.17
C GLY A 182 0.56 5.90 -9.86
N GLY A 183 1.31 6.39 -10.85
CA GLY A 183 0.91 7.55 -11.67
C GLY A 183 -0.10 7.22 -12.78
N ARG A 184 -0.69 6.04 -12.74
CA ARG A 184 -1.66 5.56 -13.74
C ARG A 184 -3.07 5.45 -13.19
N ASN A 185 -3.26 5.71 -11.91
CA ASN A 185 -4.50 5.58 -11.18
C ASN A 185 -5.25 6.91 -11.12
N ARG A 186 -6.51 6.87 -10.70
CA ARG A 186 -7.29 8.08 -10.53
C ARG A 186 -6.86 8.93 -9.32
N GLY A 187 -6.31 8.31 -8.26
CA GLY A 187 -5.94 9.00 -7.02
C GLY A 187 -7.14 9.64 -6.30
N ARG A 188 -8.37 9.26 -6.65
CA ARG A 188 -9.65 9.73 -6.09
C ARG A 188 -10.81 8.79 -6.46
N PRO A 189 -11.95 8.80 -5.73
CA PRO A 189 -12.24 9.66 -4.57
C PRO A 189 -11.41 9.32 -3.35
N THR A 190 -11.22 10.28 -2.44
CA THR A 190 -10.50 10.10 -1.19
C THR A 190 -11.34 10.54 0.00
N THR A 191 -11.03 9.97 1.17
CA THR A 191 -11.52 10.40 2.47
C THR A 191 -10.35 10.75 3.39
N THR A 192 -10.55 11.74 4.26
CA THR A 192 -9.53 12.14 5.23
C THR A 192 -9.57 11.23 6.44
N HIS A 193 -8.42 10.65 6.81
CA HIS A 193 -8.26 9.86 8.02
C HIS A 193 -7.14 10.42 8.88
N ALA A 194 -7.37 10.47 10.19
CA ALA A 194 -6.31 10.66 11.17
C ALA A 194 -5.74 9.28 11.50
N ILE A 195 -4.42 9.15 11.49
CA ILE A 195 -3.71 7.92 11.81
C ILE A 195 -2.62 8.19 12.85
N ASP A 196 -2.46 7.25 13.76
CA ASP A 196 -1.48 7.30 14.83
C ASP A 196 -0.39 6.25 14.63
N CYS A 197 0.77 6.49 15.22
CA CYS A 197 1.79 5.46 15.39
C CYS A 197 1.24 4.36 16.32
N TYR A 198 1.55 3.09 16.08
CA TYR A 198 1.10 1.99 16.93
C TYR A 198 1.54 2.13 18.38
N LEU A 199 2.72 2.69 18.63
CA LEU A 199 3.23 2.95 19.97
C LEU A 199 2.45 4.04 20.73
N SER A 200 1.69 4.88 20.05
CA SER A 200 0.83 5.90 20.70
C SER A 200 -0.27 5.28 21.58
N ASN A 201 -0.59 3.99 21.33
CA ASN A 201 -1.61 3.24 22.08
C ASN A 201 -1.04 2.47 23.29
N VAL A 202 0.25 2.62 23.59
CA VAL A 202 0.92 1.99 24.74
C VAL A 202 0.99 3.00 25.90
N ASN A 203 0.19 2.76 26.94
CA ASN A 203 0.04 3.70 28.07
C ASN A 203 1.36 4.02 28.77
N GLU A 204 2.25 3.03 28.88
CA GLU A 204 3.58 3.13 29.49
C GLU A 204 4.49 4.12 28.76
N LEU A 205 4.20 4.39 27.49
CA LEU A 205 4.93 5.31 26.62
C LEU A 205 4.25 6.68 26.49
N SER A 206 3.20 6.96 27.24
CA SER A 206 2.46 8.23 27.20
C SER A 206 3.29 9.52 27.34
N PRO A 207 4.49 9.53 27.98
CA PRO A 207 5.36 10.73 28.00
C PRO A 207 6.08 11.00 26.67
N ILE A 208 6.04 10.06 25.73
CA ILE A 208 6.70 10.17 24.43
C ILE A 208 5.71 10.72 23.40
N ASP A 209 6.19 11.67 22.62
CA ASP A 209 5.44 12.27 21.52
C ASP A 209 5.78 11.52 20.22
N PHE A 210 4.83 10.69 19.79
CA PHE A 210 4.92 9.90 18.55
C PHE A 210 4.26 10.63 17.37
N PRO A 211 4.67 10.36 16.13
CA PRO A 211 4.06 10.98 14.96
C PRO A 211 2.59 10.58 14.80
N VAL A 212 1.79 11.55 14.37
CA VAL A 212 0.40 11.41 13.91
C VAL A 212 0.28 12.06 12.55
N ALA A 213 -0.60 11.59 11.69
CA ALA A 213 -0.77 12.15 10.36
C ALA A 213 -2.25 12.23 9.96
N LYS A 214 -2.60 13.23 9.13
CA LYS A 214 -3.90 13.31 8.46
C LYS A 214 -3.71 13.00 6.99
N VAL A 215 -4.15 11.84 6.56
CA VAL A 215 -3.93 11.33 5.21
C VAL A 215 -5.19 11.41 4.37
N GLN A 216 -5.02 11.51 3.05
CA GLN A 216 -6.08 11.36 2.06
C GLN A 216 -6.08 9.91 1.57
N ALA A 217 -6.92 9.06 2.15
CA ALA A 217 -6.97 7.65 1.78
C ALA A 217 -7.95 7.43 0.62
N LEU A 218 -7.57 6.59 -0.34
CA LEU A 218 -8.44 6.17 -1.43
C LEU A 218 -9.67 5.47 -0.86
N ASP A 219 -10.85 5.80 -1.35
CA ASP A 219 -12.11 5.19 -0.91
C ASP A 219 -12.04 3.67 -0.90
N SER A 220 -12.59 3.06 0.15
CA SER A 220 -12.48 1.61 0.41
C SER A 220 -13.08 0.75 -0.71
N ALA A 221 -14.13 1.22 -1.38
CA ALA A 221 -14.70 0.52 -2.52
C ALA A 221 -13.72 0.43 -3.70
N TYR A 222 -12.96 1.50 -3.94
CA TYR A 222 -11.92 1.49 -4.98
C TYR A 222 -10.75 0.58 -4.58
N ILE A 223 -10.33 0.59 -3.31
CA ILE A 223 -9.29 -0.34 -2.82
C ILE A 223 -9.76 -1.79 -2.99
N LEU A 224 -11.02 -2.09 -2.64
CA LEU A 224 -11.59 -3.42 -2.83
C LEU A 224 -11.52 -3.86 -4.30
N TRP A 225 -11.98 -3.02 -5.23
CA TRP A 225 -11.98 -3.36 -6.66
C TRP A 225 -10.57 -3.40 -7.26
N GLU A 226 -9.63 -2.58 -6.78
CA GLU A 226 -8.21 -2.71 -7.15
C GLU A 226 -7.65 -4.08 -6.73
N LYS A 227 -8.00 -4.57 -5.52
CA LYS A 227 -7.58 -5.89 -5.02
C LYS A 227 -8.29 -7.03 -5.75
N LEU A 228 -9.60 -6.97 -5.95
CA LEU A 228 -10.35 -7.99 -6.70
C LEU A 228 -9.81 -8.13 -8.14
N THR A 229 -9.53 -7.01 -8.81
CA THR A 229 -8.95 -7.04 -10.16
C THR A 229 -7.48 -7.47 -10.16
N ALA A 230 -6.74 -7.29 -9.06
CA ALA A 230 -5.41 -7.85 -8.90
C ALA A 230 -5.46 -9.38 -8.71
N LEU A 231 -6.38 -9.90 -7.88
CA LEU A 231 -6.60 -11.35 -7.77
C LEU A 231 -6.99 -11.97 -9.12
N HIS A 232 -7.88 -11.30 -9.86
CA HIS A 232 -8.23 -11.73 -11.22
C HIS A 232 -7.01 -11.79 -12.14
N GLN A 233 -6.16 -10.78 -12.10
CA GLN A 233 -4.90 -10.77 -12.85
C GLN A 233 -4.01 -11.94 -12.44
N PHE A 234 -3.73 -12.14 -11.16
CA PHE A 234 -2.87 -13.22 -10.66
C PHE A 234 -3.43 -14.61 -10.97
N SER A 235 -4.75 -14.73 -11.08
CA SER A 235 -5.42 -15.99 -11.41
C SER A 235 -5.43 -16.30 -12.92
N THR A 236 -5.37 -15.28 -13.79
CA THR A 236 -5.59 -15.47 -15.24
C THR A 236 -4.37 -15.17 -16.11
N GLN A 237 -3.39 -14.38 -15.62
CA GLN A 237 -2.20 -14.03 -16.41
C GLN A 237 -1.38 -15.26 -16.82
N GLU A 238 -0.82 -15.23 -18.05
CA GLU A 238 0.00 -16.34 -18.58
C GLU A 238 1.31 -16.53 -17.79
N LYS A 239 2.00 -15.43 -17.47
CA LYS A 239 3.24 -15.48 -16.69
C LYS A 239 2.92 -15.70 -15.22
N GLU A 240 3.52 -16.72 -14.61
CA GLU A 240 3.37 -16.93 -13.16
C GLU A 240 3.88 -15.73 -12.38
N PRO A 241 3.08 -15.18 -11.43
CA PRO A 241 3.56 -14.15 -10.53
C PRO A 241 4.59 -14.73 -9.56
N ASN A 242 5.49 -13.89 -9.05
CA ASN A 242 6.32 -14.28 -7.91
C ASN A 242 5.41 -14.59 -6.70
N PRO A 243 5.45 -15.79 -6.15
CA PRO A 243 4.56 -16.16 -5.04
C PRO A 243 4.90 -15.44 -3.73
N GLN A 244 6.12 -14.92 -3.59
CA GLN A 244 6.58 -14.24 -2.36
C GLN A 244 5.73 -13.01 -2.06
N ARG A 245 5.20 -12.93 -0.84
CA ARG A 245 4.33 -11.85 -0.34
C ARG A 245 3.01 -11.73 -1.12
N LEU A 246 2.62 -12.76 -1.88
CA LEU A 246 1.44 -12.72 -2.74
C LEU A 246 0.16 -13.08 -1.97
N SER A 247 0.23 -14.00 -0.99
CA SER A 247 -0.90 -14.49 -0.20
C SER A 247 -1.65 -13.38 0.53
N ARG A 248 -0.95 -12.31 0.90
CA ARG A 248 -1.54 -11.15 1.57
C ARG A 248 -2.67 -10.47 0.78
N HIS A 249 -2.70 -10.63 -0.55
CA HIS A 249 -3.79 -10.07 -1.35
C HIS A 249 -5.10 -10.84 -1.13
N TRP A 250 -5.06 -12.17 -1.01
CA TRP A 250 -6.23 -13.01 -0.66
C TRP A 250 -6.67 -12.74 0.76
N TYR A 251 -5.74 -12.68 1.71
CA TYR A 251 -6.04 -12.33 3.09
C TYR A 251 -6.74 -10.96 3.21
N ASP A 252 -6.22 -9.94 2.54
CA ASP A 252 -6.81 -8.60 2.58
C ASP A 252 -8.22 -8.57 1.99
N VAL A 253 -8.45 -9.28 0.88
CA VAL A 253 -9.79 -9.39 0.27
C VAL A 253 -10.74 -10.12 1.21
N ASP A 254 -10.32 -11.22 1.83
CA ASP A 254 -11.13 -11.94 2.81
C ASP A 254 -11.53 -11.04 3.99
N CYS A 255 -10.58 -10.26 4.52
CA CYS A 255 -10.85 -9.31 5.59
C CYS A 255 -11.86 -8.22 5.17
N LEU A 256 -11.68 -7.62 3.98
CA LEU A 256 -12.59 -6.60 3.46
C LEU A 256 -14.01 -7.12 3.31
N LEU A 257 -14.16 -8.33 2.77
CA LEU A 257 -15.47 -8.97 2.59
C LEU A 257 -16.14 -9.29 3.94
N ARG A 258 -15.38 -9.78 4.93
CA ARG A 258 -15.92 -10.12 6.25
C ARG A 258 -16.30 -8.89 7.07
N ASN A 259 -15.52 -7.84 7.00
CA ASN A 259 -15.72 -6.64 7.81
C ASN A 259 -16.79 -5.68 7.23
N GLY A 260 -17.27 -5.94 6.00
CA GLY A 260 -18.31 -5.15 5.37
C GLY A 260 -17.92 -3.68 5.11
N ILE A 261 -16.61 -3.35 5.08
CA ILE A 261 -16.11 -1.98 4.86
C ILE A 261 -16.44 -1.52 3.44
N ALA A 262 -16.44 -2.46 2.49
CA ALA A 262 -16.92 -2.23 1.14
C ALA A 262 -17.63 -3.50 0.64
N ASP A 263 -18.83 -3.33 0.09
CA ASP A 263 -19.60 -4.43 -0.50
C ASP A 263 -19.44 -4.42 -2.02
N PRO A 264 -18.87 -5.48 -2.62
CA PRO A 264 -18.70 -5.55 -4.07
C PRO A 264 -20.00 -5.54 -4.85
N LEU A 265 -21.14 -5.87 -4.21
CA LEU A 265 -22.45 -5.88 -4.87
C LEU A 265 -23.11 -4.49 -4.91
N SER A 266 -22.67 -3.56 -4.08
CA SER A 266 -23.22 -2.19 -4.00
C SER A 266 -22.27 -1.10 -4.53
N THR A 267 -21.11 -1.46 -5.07
CA THR A 267 -20.03 -0.54 -5.47
C THR A 267 -19.78 -0.53 -6.98
N ASP A 268 -20.84 -0.55 -7.77
CA ASP A 268 -20.79 -0.64 -9.25
C ASP A 268 -19.98 0.48 -9.92
N GLN A 269 -20.03 1.71 -9.38
CA GLN A 269 -19.26 2.81 -9.96
C GLN A 269 -17.75 2.58 -9.77
N ALA A 270 -17.33 2.18 -8.58
CA ALA A 270 -15.93 1.85 -8.31
C ALA A 270 -15.45 0.68 -9.20
N LYS A 271 -16.27 -0.37 -9.35
CA LYS A 271 -16.02 -1.49 -10.26
C LYS A 271 -15.74 -1.02 -11.68
N LYS A 272 -16.66 -0.23 -12.26
CA LYS A 272 -16.55 0.30 -13.63
C LYS A 272 -15.28 1.14 -13.80
N ASP A 273 -15.05 2.08 -12.89
CA ASP A 273 -13.90 2.99 -12.96
C ASP A 273 -12.58 2.25 -12.86
N VAL A 274 -12.46 1.26 -11.95
CA VAL A 274 -11.24 0.47 -11.79
C VAL A 274 -11.01 -0.44 -13.00
N VAL A 275 -12.04 -1.10 -13.52
CA VAL A 275 -11.94 -1.97 -14.71
C VAL A 275 -11.52 -1.16 -15.93
N GLU A 276 -12.16 -0.01 -16.17
CA GLU A 276 -11.82 0.87 -17.29
C GLU A 276 -10.35 1.32 -17.19
N MET A 277 -9.93 1.78 -16.04
CA MET A 277 -8.56 2.20 -15.80
C MET A 277 -7.56 1.05 -16.02
N LYS A 278 -7.82 -0.13 -15.45
CA LYS A 278 -6.98 -1.33 -15.63
C LYS A 278 -6.86 -1.71 -17.09
N LYS A 279 -7.95 -1.76 -17.83
CA LYS A 279 -8.00 -2.02 -19.26
C LYS A 279 -7.12 -1.07 -20.07
N GLN A 280 -7.10 0.22 -19.72
CA GLN A 280 -6.35 1.25 -20.43
C GLN A 280 -4.88 1.32 -20.01
N ARG A 281 -4.57 1.07 -18.75
CA ARG A 281 -3.27 1.36 -18.14
C ARG A 281 -2.43 0.12 -17.85
N TRP A 282 -3.06 -1.04 -17.66
CA TRP A 282 -2.39 -2.32 -17.42
C TRP A 282 -2.72 -3.29 -18.54
N ALA A 283 -1.73 -3.68 -19.33
CA ALA A 283 -1.88 -4.68 -20.36
C ALA A 283 -1.03 -5.90 -19.98
N GLU A 284 -1.67 -6.88 -19.35
CA GLU A 284 -1.04 -8.16 -19.05
C GLU A 284 -1.59 -9.23 -20.00
N LYS A 285 -0.69 -10.10 -20.49
CA LYS A 285 -1.09 -11.16 -21.42
C LYS A 285 -1.92 -12.20 -20.67
N GLY A 286 -3.05 -12.57 -21.26
CA GLY A 286 -4.02 -13.52 -20.68
C GLY A 286 -5.07 -12.87 -19.78
N VAL A 287 -4.96 -11.56 -19.45
CA VAL A 287 -5.89 -10.88 -18.55
C VAL A 287 -6.91 -10.06 -19.31
N ASN A 288 -8.19 -10.32 -19.05
CA ASN A 288 -9.31 -9.50 -19.53
C ASN A 288 -10.06 -8.87 -18.34
N TYR A 289 -9.75 -7.62 -17.99
CA TYR A 289 -10.39 -6.95 -16.86
C TYR A 289 -11.90 -6.73 -17.04
N GLU A 290 -12.43 -6.74 -18.28
CA GLU A 290 -13.88 -6.65 -18.54
C GLU A 290 -14.65 -7.86 -18.01
N ASP A 291 -13.97 -8.98 -17.71
CA ASP A 291 -14.58 -10.15 -17.10
C ASP A 291 -15.23 -9.84 -15.74
N ALA A 292 -14.71 -8.86 -15.02
CA ALA A 292 -15.32 -8.37 -13.78
C ALA A 292 -16.71 -7.69 -14.01
N LEU A 293 -16.93 -7.12 -15.19
CA LEU A 293 -18.23 -6.50 -15.57
C LEU A 293 -19.19 -7.52 -16.18
N ASN A 294 -18.66 -8.63 -16.69
CA ASN A 294 -19.41 -9.62 -17.48
C ASN A 294 -19.76 -10.90 -16.71
N GLY A 295 -19.61 -10.89 -15.38
CA GLY A 295 -19.90 -12.07 -14.55
C GLY A 295 -18.89 -13.22 -14.77
N LYS A 296 -17.63 -12.90 -15.09
CA LYS A 296 -16.55 -13.87 -15.37
C LYS A 296 -15.30 -13.60 -14.53
N LEU A 297 -15.46 -12.89 -13.41
CA LEU A 297 -14.37 -12.62 -12.51
C LEU A 297 -13.77 -13.93 -11.98
N GLN A 298 -12.46 -14.08 -12.03
CA GLN A 298 -11.73 -15.23 -11.49
C GLN A 298 -10.80 -14.77 -10.38
N LEU A 299 -11.08 -15.19 -9.15
CA LEU A 299 -10.29 -14.81 -7.97
C LEU A 299 -9.42 -15.96 -7.45
N ILE A 300 -9.70 -17.17 -7.92
CA ILE A 300 -8.98 -18.38 -7.49
C ILE A 300 -8.12 -18.89 -8.66
N PRO A 301 -6.80 -18.94 -8.47
CA PRO A 301 -5.90 -19.47 -9.49
C PRO A 301 -5.96 -20.98 -9.58
N GLU A 302 -5.30 -21.55 -10.59
CA GLU A 302 -5.15 -22.98 -10.72
C GLU A 302 -4.39 -23.60 -9.52
N LYS A 303 -4.58 -24.90 -9.30
CA LYS A 303 -4.11 -25.62 -8.09
C LYS A 303 -2.61 -25.45 -7.81
N GLN A 304 -1.77 -25.45 -8.87
CA GLN A 304 -0.33 -25.30 -8.67
C GLN A 304 0.04 -23.94 -8.09
N ARG A 305 -0.53 -22.85 -8.64
CA ARG A 305 -0.33 -21.48 -8.13
C ARG A 305 -0.90 -21.33 -6.74
N LEU A 306 -2.09 -21.92 -6.49
CA LEU A 306 -2.73 -21.87 -5.18
C LEU A 306 -1.85 -22.49 -4.08
N ASN A 307 -1.21 -23.63 -4.36
CA ASN A 307 -0.28 -24.26 -3.43
C ASN A 307 0.91 -23.36 -3.08
N ALA A 308 1.49 -22.68 -4.08
CA ALA A 308 2.60 -21.75 -3.84
C ALA A 308 2.19 -20.55 -2.97
N ILE A 309 0.97 -20.04 -3.17
CA ILE A 309 0.40 -18.95 -2.37
C ILE A 309 0.09 -19.42 -0.94
N SER A 310 -0.38 -20.66 -0.76
CA SER A 310 -0.61 -21.26 0.57
C SER A 310 0.69 -21.37 1.38
N ILE A 311 1.79 -21.77 0.72
CA ILE A 311 3.12 -21.80 1.34
C ILE A 311 3.58 -20.39 1.76
N ASP A 312 3.34 -19.40 0.90
CA ASP A 312 3.65 -17.98 1.23
C ASP A 312 2.82 -17.49 2.42
N HIS A 313 1.55 -17.90 2.52
CA HIS A 313 0.70 -17.57 3.68
C HIS A 313 1.28 -18.14 4.99
N GLN A 314 1.70 -19.40 4.97
CA GLN A 314 2.35 -20.00 6.13
C GLN A 314 3.65 -19.27 6.48
N THR A 315 4.46 -18.90 5.48
CA THR A 315 5.68 -18.11 5.69
C THR A 315 5.39 -16.76 6.34
N ALA A 316 4.28 -16.12 5.99
CA ALA A 316 3.86 -14.86 6.61
C ALA A 316 3.41 -15.07 8.08
N ILE A 317 2.75 -16.19 8.39
CA ILE A 317 2.40 -16.58 9.77
C ILE A 317 3.67 -16.80 10.59
N ASP A 318 4.57 -17.63 10.10
CA ASP A 318 5.83 -17.96 10.77
C ASP A 318 6.71 -16.71 10.98
N GLY A 319 6.59 -15.72 10.08
CA GLY A 319 7.25 -14.42 10.16
C GLY A 319 6.59 -13.42 11.13
N GLY A 320 5.55 -13.81 11.84
CA GLY A 320 4.87 -12.94 12.83
C GLY A 320 4.15 -11.74 12.24
N MET A 321 3.72 -11.82 10.97
CA MET A 321 3.10 -10.69 10.27
C MET A 321 1.68 -10.37 10.74
N PHE A 322 1.02 -11.27 11.46
CA PHE A 322 -0.37 -11.14 11.88
C PHE A 322 -0.48 -10.71 13.35
N PHE A 323 -1.44 -9.86 13.65
CA PHE A 323 -1.72 -9.37 15.02
C PHE A 323 -2.38 -10.45 15.88
N ASN A 324 -3.19 -11.28 15.25
CA ASN A 324 -3.86 -12.43 15.83
C ASN A 324 -3.63 -13.64 14.91
N GLU A 325 -3.98 -14.84 15.39
CA GLU A 325 -3.92 -16.04 14.55
C GLU A 325 -4.86 -15.87 13.35
N PRO A 326 -4.37 -15.84 12.12
CA PRO A 326 -5.21 -15.69 10.94
C PRO A 326 -5.98 -16.97 10.66
N ALA A 327 -7.06 -16.84 9.88
CA ALA A 327 -7.75 -18.03 9.35
C ALA A 327 -6.79 -18.85 8.47
N ASP A 328 -6.96 -20.17 8.48
CA ASP A 328 -6.25 -21.04 7.55
C ASP A 328 -6.54 -20.65 6.08
N PHE A 329 -5.58 -20.91 5.20
CA PHE A 329 -5.66 -20.43 3.83
C PHE A 329 -6.82 -21.05 3.05
N ASP A 330 -7.18 -22.30 3.32
CA ASP A 330 -8.30 -22.99 2.65
C ASP A 330 -9.63 -22.33 3.02
N SER A 331 -9.80 -21.91 4.26
CA SER A 331 -10.96 -21.15 4.72
C SER A 331 -11.06 -19.78 4.03
N ILE A 332 -9.93 -19.08 3.85
CA ILE A 332 -9.85 -17.81 3.11
C ILE A 332 -10.32 -18.06 1.66
N ILE A 333 -9.75 -19.05 0.99
CA ILE A 333 -10.08 -19.38 -0.40
C ILE A 333 -11.55 -19.76 -0.57
N SER A 334 -12.11 -20.54 0.37
CA SER A 334 -13.52 -20.95 0.31
C SER A 334 -14.46 -19.73 0.38
N ARG A 335 -14.17 -18.75 1.23
CA ARG A 335 -14.97 -17.51 1.32
C ARG A 335 -14.84 -16.64 0.08
N ILE A 336 -13.62 -16.51 -0.47
CA ILE A 336 -13.38 -15.76 -1.70
C ILE A 336 -14.08 -16.41 -2.89
N GLN A 337 -14.11 -17.75 -2.95
CA GLN A 337 -14.85 -18.48 -3.97
C GLN A 337 -16.35 -18.20 -3.90
N ALA A 338 -16.93 -18.25 -2.71
CA ALA A 338 -18.34 -17.92 -2.49
C ALA A 338 -18.65 -16.47 -2.92
N ALA A 339 -17.78 -15.52 -2.56
CA ALA A 339 -17.92 -14.13 -3.00
C ALA A 339 -17.80 -13.98 -4.53
N GLN A 340 -16.87 -14.68 -5.17
CA GLN A 340 -16.74 -14.71 -6.63
C GLN A 340 -18.04 -15.19 -7.31
N GLU A 341 -18.65 -16.24 -6.81
CA GLU A 341 -19.92 -16.78 -7.32
C GLU A 341 -21.05 -15.75 -7.20
N GLN A 342 -21.15 -15.07 -6.04
CA GLN A 342 -22.14 -14.01 -5.83
C GLN A 342 -21.91 -12.83 -6.79
N ILE A 343 -20.68 -12.32 -6.90
CA ILE A 343 -20.35 -11.21 -7.80
C ILE A 343 -20.65 -11.55 -9.25
N ASN A 344 -20.38 -12.78 -9.68
CA ASN A 344 -20.58 -13.23 -11.04
C ASN A 344 -22.07 -13.47 -11.41
N THR A 345 -22.91 -13.74 -10.42
CA THR A 345 -24.36 -14.00 -10.63
C THR A 345 -25.22 -12.75 -10.51
N THR A 346 -24.74 -11.73 -9.79
CA THR A 346 -25.44 -10.44 -9.63
C THR A 346 -25.18 -9.56 -10.84
N ARG A 347 -26.23 -9.30 -11.62
CA ARG A 347 -26.23 -8.45 -12.83
C ARG A 347 -26.70 -7.05 -12.52
#